data_fc195b27ee5470602d2ae36ab7beedaa
#
_entry.id   fc195b27ee5470602d2ae36ab7beedaa
#
_cell.length_a   1.000
_cell.length_b   1.000
_cell.length_c   1.000
_cell.angle_alpha   90.00
_cell.angle_beta   90.00
_cell.angle_gamma   90.00
#
_symmetry.space_group_name_H-M   'P 1'
#
loop_
_entity.id
_entity.type
_entity.pdbx_description
1 polymer ?
#
loop_
_entity_poly.entity_id
_entity_poly.type
_entity_poly.pdbx_seq_one_letter_code
_entity_poly.pdbx_strand_id
1 'polypeptide(L)'
;MAFSYYIYYRVQPEKAGGCELVVRQVIAAIHKATGVSGRLLTKRGEANLWMEIYENVADDAKFEWELADAAGSLKVQEFLLPGSGRHLECFLEKSGS
;
A
#
# COMPACT_ATOMS: atom_id res chain seq x y z
N MET A 1 -19.25 -5.23 6.69
CA MET A 1 -18.69 -3.91 6.38
C MET A 1 -17.43 -4.07 5.57
N ALA A 2 -17.21 -3.18 4.62
CA ALA A 2 -16.02 -3.24 3.78
C ALA A 2 -15.22 -1.96 3.95
N PHE A 3 -13.92 -2.12 4.16
CA PHE A 3 -12.99 -1.01 4.28
C PHE A 3 -12.17 -0.90 3.00
N SER A 4 -11.80 0.33 2.64
CA SER A 4 -10.89 0.59 1.53
C SER A 4 -9.70 1.35 2.06
N TYR A 5 -8.51 0.90 1.70
CA TYR A 5 -7.25 1.49 2.15
C TYR A 5 -6.51 2.11 0.99
N TYR A 6 -6.03 3.32 1.20
CA TYR A 6 -5.23 4.07 0.23
C TYR A 6 -3.92 4.43 0.91
N ILE A 7 -2.81 3.95 0.36
CA ILE A 7 -1.50 4.16 0.95
C ILE A 7 -0.62 4.85 -0.08
N TYR A 8 -0.19 6.08 0.20
CA TYR A 8 0.58 6.83 -0.77
C TYR A 8 1.89 7.33 -0.17
N TYR A 9 2.88 7.50 -1.04
CA TYR A 9 4.24 7.84 -0.63
C TYR A 9 5.06 8.29 -1.83
N ARG A 10 6.18 8.97 -1.54
CA ARG A 10 7.10 9.43 -2.58
C ARG A 10 8.32 8.53 -2.60
N VAL A 11 8.66 8.05 -3.79
CA VAL A 11 9.75 7.10 -4.02
C VAL A 11 10.98 7.84 -4.50
N GLN A 12 12.16 7.40 -4.05
CA GLN A 12 13.41 7.91 -4.60
C GLN A 12 13.51 7.49 -6.06
N PRO A 13 13.68 8.46 -7.01
CA PRO A 13 13.66 8.14 -8.44
C PRO A 13 14.67 7.05 -8.84
N GLU A 14 15.87 7.11 -8.28
CA GLU A 14 16.94 6.16 -8.60
C GLU A 14 16.68 4.77 -8.03
N LYS A 15 15.71 4.64 -7.12
CA LYS A 15 15.35 3.36 -6.50
C LYS A 15 14.00 2.84 -6.97
N ALA A 16 13.38 3.48 -7.95
CA ALA A 16 12.02 3.15 -8.36
C ALA A 16 11.87 1.70 -8.81
N GLY A 17 12.82 1.17 -9.58
CA GLY A 17 12.75 -0.21 -10.03
C GLY A 17 12.77 -1.22 -8.89
N GLY A 18 13.68 -1.04 -7.95
CA GLY A 18 13.75 -1.90 -6.77
C GLY A 18 12.52 -1.75 -5.88
N CYS A 19 12.03 -0.53 -5.75
CA CYS A 19 10.82 -0.25 -4.97
C CYS A 19 9.61 -0.98 -5.54
N GLU A 20 9.44 -0.97 -6.86
CA GLU A 20 8.33 -1.67 -7.49
C GLU A 20 8.36 -3.15 -7.20
N LEU A 21 9.53 -3.78 -7.30
CA LEU A 21 9.67 -5.21 -6.99
C LEU A 21 9.24 -5.49 -5.55
N VAL A 22 9.70 -4.67 -4.61
CA VAL A 22 9.40 -4.86 -3.19
C VAL A 22 7.92 -4.62 -2.91
N VAL A 23 7.33 -3.56 -3.47
CA VAL A 23 5.92 -3.26 -3.26
C VAL A 23 5.03 -4.37 -3.83
N ARG A 24 5.40 -4.92 -4.99
CA ARG A 24 4.65 -6.05 -5.55
C ARG A 24 4.74 -7.28 -4.66
N GLN A 25 5.86 -7.47 -3.96
CA GLN A 25 5.98 -8.54 -2.98
C GLN A 25 5.08 -8.28 -1.76
N VAL A 26 4.97 -7.02 -1.32
CA VAL A 26 4.04 -6.65 -0.26
C VAL A 26 2.60 -7.00 -0.67
N ILE A 27 2.21 -6.57 -1.88
CA ILE A 27 0.86 -6.83 -2.39
C ILE A 27 0.58 -8.34 -2.46
N ALA A 28 1.56 -9.12 -2.92
CA ALA A 28 1.40 -10.57 -2.99
C ALA A 28 1.30 -11.21 -1.60
N ALA A 29 2.09 -10.72 -0.64
CA ALA A 29 2.04 -11.23 0.74
C ALA A 29 0.69 -10.94 1.39
N ILE A 30 0.15 -9.74 1.17
CA ILE A 30 -1.17 -9.35 1.67
C ILE A 30 -2.25 -10.26 1.08
N HIS A 31 -2.19 -10.48 -0.23
CA HIS A 31 -3.17 -11.35 -0.89
C HIS A 31 -3.12 -12.78 -0.33
N LYS A 32 -1.92 -13.29 -0.12
CA LYS A 32 -1.75 -14.64 0.43
C LYS A 32 -2.30 -14.74 1.86
N ALA A 33 -2.07 -13.71 2.67
CA ALA A 33 -2.46 -13.73 4.08
C ALA A 33 -3.94 -13.42 4.30
N THR A 34 -4.54 -12.57 3.48
CA THR A 34 -5.88 -12.03 3.73
C THR A 34 -6.87 -12.27 2.59
N GLY A 35 -6.41 -12.64 1.41
CA GLY A 35 -7.25 -12.73 0.22
C GLY A 35 -7.54 -11.37 -0.43
N VAL A 36 -7.07 -10.29 0.16
CA VAL A 36 -7.31 -8.94 -0.37
C VAL A 36 -6.36 -8.65 -1.52
N SER A 37 -6.91 -8.20 -2.65
CA SER A 37 -6.12 -7.84 -3.82
C SER A 37 -5.72 -6.38 -3.74
N GLY A 38 -4.45 -6.09 -4.09
CA GLY A 38 -3.93 -4.74 -4.11
C GLY A 38 -3.59 -4.28 -5.51
N ARG A 39 -3.58 -2.98 -5.70
CA ARG A 39 -3.17 -2.35 -6.95
C ARG A 39 -2.13 -1.28 -6.66
N LEU A 40 -1.21 -1.09 -7.58
CA LEU A 40 -0.18 -0.06 -7.46
C LEU A 40 -0.37 0.95 -8.60
N LEU A 41 -0.52 2.22 -8.24
CA LEU A 41 -0.70 3.31 -9.19
C LEU A 41 0.38 4.36 -8.99
N THR A 42 0.69 5.07 -10.07
CA THR A 42 1.50 6.28 -10.01
C THR A 42 0.64 7.46 -10.39
N LYS A 43 0.95 8.64 -9.83
CA LYS A 43 0.17 9.83 -10.12
C LYS A 43 0.54 10.38 -11.49
N ARG A 44 -0.45 10.71 -12.30
CA ARG A 44 -0.23 11.36 -13.58
C ARG A 44 0.46 12.71 -13.36
N GLY A 45 1.61 12.91 -14.01
CA GLY A 45 2.39 14.14 -13.87
C GLY A 45 3.35 14.15 -12.69
N GLU A 46 3.30 13.14 -11.80
CA GLU A 46 4.21 13.00 -10.67
C GLU A 46 4.61 11.53 -10.54
N ALA A 47 5.52 11.08 -11.38
CA ALA A 47 5.87 9.66 -11.48
C ALA A 47 6.39 9.04 -10.18
N ASN A 48 6.91 9.87 -9.27
CA ASN A 48 7.46 9.38 -8.00
C ASN A 48 6.44 9.32 -6.88
N LEU A 49 5.22 9.79 -7.11
CA LEU A 49 4.14 9.68 -6.13
C LEU A 49 3.34 8.41 -6.47
N TRP A 50 3.43 7.44 -5.56
CA TRP A 50 2.81 6.13 -5.75
C TRP A 50 1.68 5.93 -4.77
N MET A 51 0.70 5.12 -5.17
CA MET A 51 -0.42 4.76 -4.32
C MET A 51 -0.72 3.27 -4.43
N GLU A 52 -0.84 2.62 -3.28
CA GLU A 52 -1.37 1.26 -3.20
C GLU A 52 -2.85 1.37 -2.80
N ILE A 53 -3.69 0.57 -3.43
CA ILE A 53 -5.11 0.54 -3.14
C ILE A 53 -5.53 -0.88 -2.80
N TYR A 54 -6.20 -1.04 -1.65
CA TYR A 54 -6.74 -2.32 -1.20
C TYR A 54 -8.21 -2.10 -0.84
N GLU A 55 -9.10 -2.76 -1.55
CA GLU A 55 -10.54 -2.59 -1.37
C GLU A 55 -11.20 -3.87 -0.88
N ASN A 56 -12.43 -3.75 -0.37
CA ASN A 56 -13.20 -4.89 0.13
C ASN A 56 -12.53 -5.62 1.29
N VAL A 57 -11.93 -4.87 2.19
CA VAL A 57 -11.30 -5.43 3.37
C VAL A 57 -12.35 -5.62 4.45
N ALA A 58 -12.58 -6.87 4.85
CA ALA A 58 -13.60 -7.20 5.85
C ALA A 58 -13.05 -7.10 7.28
N ASP A 59 -11.80 -7.53 7.48
CA ASP A 59 -11.15 -7.54 8.79
C ASP A 59 -10.03 -6.50 8.80
N ASP A 60 -10.37 -5.31 9.27
CA ASP A 60 -9.44 -4.18 9.27
C ASP A 60 -8.20 -4.42 10.16
N ALA A 61 -8.41 -4.97 11.34
CA ALA A 61 -7.30 -5.20 12.27
C ALA A 61 -6.29 -6.20 11.70
N LYS A 62 -6.77 -7.28 11.11
CA LYS A 62 -5.90 -8.28 10.50
C LYS A 62 -5.17 -7.69 9.30
N PHE A 63 -5.88 -6.95 8.45
CA PHE A 63 -5.28 -6.33 7.27
C PHE A 63 -4.16 -5.36 7.68
N GLU A 64 -4.42 -4.49 8.65
CA GLU A 64 -3.45 -3.49 9.07
C GLU A 64 -2.20 -4.15 9.66
N TRP A 65 -2.38 -5.23 10.42
CA TRP A 65 -1.25 -5.97 10.98
C TRP A 65 -0.41 -6.61 9.87
N GLU A 66 -1.07 -7.27 8.91
CA GLU A 66 -0.37 -7.93 7.81
C GLU A 66 0.35 -6.92 6.93
N LEU A 67 -0.28 -5.76 6.68
CA LEU A 67 0.33 -4.69 5.91
C LEU A 67 1.60 -4.16 6.59
N ALA A 68 1.51 -3.88 7.88
CA ALA A 68 2.65 -3.37 8.64
C ALA A 68 3.78 -4.41 8.68
N ASP A 69 3.43 -5.67 8.88
CA ASP A 69 4.41 -6.75 8.92
C ASP A 69 5.14 -6.91 7.59
N ALA A 70 4.39 -6.97 6.48
CA ALA A 70 4.98 -7.14 5.15
C ALA A 70 5.84 -5.94 4.76
N ALA A 71 5.33 -4.73 4.96
CA ALA A 71 6.07 -3.52 4.60
C ALA A 71 7.34 -3.35 5.45
N GLY A 72 7.26 -3.68 6.73
CA GLY A 72 8.41 -3.63 7.63
C GLY A 72 9.45 -4.68 7.30
N SER A 73 9.02 -5.92 7.08
CA SER A 73 9.93 -7.03 6.76
C SER A 73 10.65 -6.83 5.44
N LEU A 74 9.97 -6.26 4.46
CA LEU A 74 10.54 -5.99 3.14
C LEU A 74 11.20 -4.62 3.04
N LYS A 75 11.18 -3.86 4.14
CA LYS A 75 11.90 -2.58 4.27
C LYS A 75 11.54 -1.56 3.19
N VAL A 76 10.25 -1.41 2.93
CA VAL A 76 9.75 -0.46 1.92
C VAL A 76 10.25 0.95 2.19
N GLN A 77 10.36 1.33 3.46
CA GLN A 77 10.76 2.69 3.86
C GLN A 77 12.12 3.09 3.28
N GLU A 78 13.01 2.13 3.03
CA GLU A 78 14.35 2.43 2.50
C GLU A 78 14.33 2.95 1.06
N PHE A 79 13.23 2.74 0.35
CA PHE A 79 13.08 3.20 -1.04
C PHE A 79 12.42 4.57 -1.15
N LEU A 80 11.92 5.11 -0.04
CA LEU A 80 11.16 6.35 -0.05
C LEU A 80 12.07 7.56 0.09
N LEU A 81 11.59 8.71 -0.37
CA LEU A 81 12.31 9.96 -0.18
C LEU A 81 12.45 10.25 1.32
N PRO A 82 13.60 10.83 1.75
CA PRO A 82 13.76 11.23 3.15
C PRO A 82 12.59 12.11 3.60
N GLY A 83 12.03 11.79 4.75
CA GLY A 83 10.89 12.51 5.28
C GLY A 83 9.54 12.07 4.72
N SER A 84 9.53 11.22 3.70
CA SER A 84 8.28 10.65 3.21
C SER A 84 7.94 9.42 4.04
N GLY A 85 6.74 9.40 4.62
CA GLY A 85 6.21 8.21 5.22
C GLY A 85 5.24 7.53 4.27
N ARG A 86 4.78 6.35 4.64
CA ARG A 86 3.66 5.70 3.97
C ARG A 86 2.39 6.25 4.64
N HIS A 87 1.69 7.12 3.93
CA HIS A 87 0.47 7.73 4.44
C HIS A 87 -0.69 6.78 4.16
N LEU A 88 -1.35 6.35 5.23
CA LEU A 88 -2.45 5.41 5.14
C LEU A 88 -3.75 6.11 5.46
N GLU A 89 -4.73 5.96 4.56
CA GLU A 89 -6.09 6.43 4.80
C GLU A 89 -7.04 5.26 4.66
N CYS A 90 -7.96 5.14 5.60
CA CYS A 90 -8.95 4.08 5.61
C CYS A 90 -10.34 4.69 5.45
N PHE A 91 -11.07 4.22 4.46
CA PHE A 91 -12.43 4.66 4.21
C PHE A 91 -13.38 3.48 4.39
N LEU A 92 -14.50 3.76 5.02
CA LEU A 92 -15.54 2.78 5.23
C LEU A 92 -16.56 2.90 4.10
N GLU A 93 -16.98 1.77 3.55
CA GLU A 93 -18.02 1.77 2.53
C GLU A 93 -19.28 2.42 3.10
N LYS A 94 -19.83 3.41 2.37
CA LYS A 94 -21.05 4.07 2.80
C LYS A 94 -22.25 3.28 2.30
N SER A 95 -22.96 2.67 3.25
CA SER A 95 -24.14 1.88 2.93
C SER A 95 -25.36 2.77 2.72
N GLY A 96 -26.33 2.28 1.98
CA GLY A 96 -27.61 2.95 1.80
C GLY A 96 -27.59 4.17 0.91
N SER A 97 -26.57 4.33 0.12
CA SER A 97 -26.49 5.43 -0.87
C SER A 97 -27.19 5.07 -2.16
#